data_e9303155e2cec5a82c79eb03fd1ff88d
#
_entry.id   e9303155e2cec5a82c79eb03fd1ff88d
#
_cell.length_a   1.000
_cell.length_b   1.000
_cell.length_c   1.000
_cell.angle_alpha   90.00
_cell.angle_beta   90.00
_cell.angle_gamma   90.00
#
_symmetry.space_group_name_H-M   'P 1'
#
loop_
_entity.id
_entity.type
_entity.pdbx_description
1 polymer ?
#
loop_
_entity_poly.entity_id
_entity_poly.type
_entity_poly.pdbx_seq_one_letter_code
_entity_poly.pdbx_strand_id
1 'polypeptide(L)'
;MIDRLCDQAGEQNATVACFYFDFAAQGEQSLTNMLGAVLKQLVCGMEEIPEEISRAYQGQRNAIGGRGPQLSGIVKMLQTISSKKPTFICIDALDECAAGYRVKLLDSLNKILEKSPATRIFVTGRAHIRPEIGRCLAGRVTGVSVSPKRGDIITYLYTRLHEDTTPDAMDSSLETDILKKIPEDTSEMCVEAMTMGKLLGMPTDKSTLYLDSCSSR
;
A
#
# COMPACT_ATOMS: atom_id res chain seq x y z
N MET A 1 1.26 5.05 9.41
CA MET A 1 -0.10 4.67 8.95
C MET A 1 -0.35 3.18 9.08
N ILE A 2 0.49 2.33 8.52
CA ILE A 2 0.33 0.86 8.55
C ILE A 2 0.37 0.32 9.99
N ASP A 3 1.32 0.74 10.81
CA ASP A 3 1.41 0.35 12.23
C ASP A 3 0.11 0.64 12.98
N ARG A 4 -0.45 1.85 12.79
CA ARG A 4 -1.74 2.23 13.38
C ARG A 4 -2.91 1.39 12.87
N LEU A 5 -2.88 0.97 11.60
CA LEU A 5 -3.87 0.02 11.07
C LEU A 5 -3.69 -1.36 11.67
N CYS A 6 -2.46 -1.82 11.90
CA CYS A 6 -2.18 -3.08 12.56
C CYS A 6 -2.68 -3.08 14.02
N ASP A 7 -2.45 -2.00 14.76
CA ASP A 7 -2.95 -1.84 16.12
C ASP A 7 -4.49 -1.88 16.16
N GLN A 8 -5.15 -1.10 15.31
CA GLN A 8 -6.61 -1.09 15.22
C GLN A 8 -7.21 -2.41 14.72
N ALA A 9 -6.51 -3.11 13.83
CA ALA A 9 -6.97 -4.39 13.31
C ALA A 9 -7.03 -5.47 14.40
N GLY A 10 -6.07 -5.47 15.33
CA GLY A 10 -6.10 -6.36 16.50
C GLY A 10 -7.35 -6.17 17.35
N GLU A 11 -7.74 -4.92 17.61
CA GLU A 11 -8.94 -4.58 18.38
C GLU A 11 -10.24 -4.94 17.64
N GLN A 12 -10.26 -4.88 16.32
CA GLN A 12 -11.43 -5.10 15.48
C GLN A 12 -11.55 -6.52 14.91
N ASN A 13 -10.68 -7.44 15.31
CA ASN A 13 -10.56 -8.79 14.73
C ASN A 13 -10.44 -8.76 13.19
N ALA A 14 -9.72 -7.77 12.67
CA ALA A 14 -9.46 -7.56 11.26
C ALA A 14 -8.06 -8.09 10.88
N THR A 15 -7.84 -8.32 9.60
CA THR A 15 -6.52 -8.71 9.08
C THR A 15 -5.93 -7.61 8.21
N VAL A 16 -4.61 -7.45 8.29
CA VAL A 16 -3.87 -6.45 7.51
C VAL A 16 -2.81 -7.16 6.68
N ALA A 17 -2.67 -6.74 5.43
CA ALA A 17 -1.57 -7.13 4.56
C ALA A 17 -1.04 -5.92 3.81
N CYS A 18 0.29 -5.88 3.59
CA CYS A 18 0.97 -4.78 2.95
C CYS A 18 1.84 -5.26 1.80
N PHE A 19 1.91 -4.47 0.75
CA PHE A 19 2.84 -4.66 -0.35
C PHE A 19 3.45 -3.32 -0.73
N TYR A 20 4.78 -3.27 -0.77
CA TYR A 20 5.57 -2.11 -1.16
C TYR A 20 6.18 -2.38 -2.53
N PHE A 21 5.90 -1.53 -3.50
CA PHE A 21 6.61 -1.59 -4.76
C PHE A 21 8.01 -1.02 -4.62
N ASP A 22 8.93 -1.63 -5.33
CA ASP A 22 10.32 -1.18 -5.46
C ASP A 22 10.70 -1.15 -6.94
N PHE A 23 11.02 0.02 -7.44
CA PHE A 23 11.42 0.20 -8.83
C PHE A 23 12.64 -0.65 -9.21
N ALA A 24 13.59 -0.83 -8.30
CA ALA A 24 14.78 -1.63 -8.55
C ALA A 24 14.46 -3.13 -8.70
N ALA A 25 13.41 -3.62 -8.02
CA ALA A 25 12.98 -5.01 -8.04
C ALA A 25 11.82 -5.29 -9.03
N GLN A 26 11.52 -4.37 -9.94
CA GLN A 26 10.35 -4.43 -10.83
C GLN A 26 10.25 -5.74 -11.64
N GLY A 27 11.40 -6.32 -12.06
CA GLY A 27 11.45 -7.57 -12.79
C GLY A 27 10.99 -8.81 -12.00
N GLU A 28 11.11 -8.78 -10.67
CA GLU A 28 10.72 -9.86 -9.76
C GLU A 28 9.29 -9.72 -9.24
N GLN A 29 8.71 -8.54 -9.37
CA GLN A 29 7.38 -8.19 -8.87
C GLN A 29 6.29 -8.62 -9.87
N SER A 30 6.22 -9.93 -10.16
CA SER A 30 5.12 -10.45 -10.95
C SER A 30 3.79 -10.37 -10.17
N LEU A 31 2.68 -10.30 -10.89
CA LEU A 31 1.34 -10.22 -10.29
C LEU A 31 1.06 -11.40 -9.33
N THR A 32 1.56 -12.59 -9.67
CA THR A 32 1.46 -13.78 -8.83
C THR A 32 2.25 -13.64 -7.54
N ASN A 33 3.47 -13.08 -7.61
CA ASN A 33 4.30 -12.84 -6.44
C ASN A 33 3.68 -11.80 -5.51
N MET A 34 3.18 -10.68 -6.08
CA MET A 34 2.55 -9.61 -5.33
C MET A 34 1.32 -10.09 -4.55
N LEU A 35 0.34 -10.68 -5.24
CA LEU A 35 -0.87 -11.17 -4.60
C LEU A 35 -0.61 -12.41 -3.74
N GLY A 36 0.41 -13.21 -4.08
CA GLY A 36 0.89 -14.31 -3.24
C GLY A 36 1.47 -13.84 -1.91
N ALA A 37 2.23 -12.73 -1.92
CA ALA A 37 2.76 -12.11 -0.69
C ALA A 37 1.64 -11.57 0.21
N VAL A 38 0.63 -10.91 -0.39
CA VAL A 38 -0.57 -10.45 0.33
C VAL A 38 -1.32 -11.65 0.93
N LEU A 39 -1.55 -12.71 0.14
CA LEU A 39 -2.21 -13.93 0.62
C LEU A 39 -1.47 -14.55 1.79
N LYS A 40 -0.13 -14.67 1.69
CA LYS A 40 0.70 -15.23 2.76
C LYS A 40 0.53 -14.46 4.07
N GLN A 41 0.56 -13.12 4.02
CA GLN A 41 0.38 -12.29 5.22
C GLN A 41 -0.99 -12.49 5.85
N LEU A 42 -2.06 -12.51 5.05
CA LEU A 42 -3.42 -12.71 5.55
C LEU A 42 -3.57 -14.10 6.19
N VAL A 43 -3.00 -15.14 5.59
CA VAL A 43 -3.03 -16.51 6.15
C VAL A 43 -2.23 -16.60 7.44
N CYS A 44 -1.06 -15.95 7.52
CA CYS A 44 -0.24 -15.94 8.74
C CYS A 44 -0.92 -15.22 9.91
N GLY A 45 -1.81 -14.27 9.65
CA GLY A 45 -2.60 -13.56 10.65
C GLY A 45 -3.88 -14.29 11.10
N MET A 46 -4.11 -15.52 10.66
CA MET A 46 -5.29 -16.31 11.01
C MET A 46 -4.95 -17.35 12.09
N GLU A 47 -5.83 -17.50 13.08
CA GLU A 47 -5.71 -18.56 14.09
C GLU A 47 -5.90 -19.94 13.46
N GLU A 48 -6.86 -20.07 12.55
CA GLU A 48 -7.13 -21.29 11.80
C GLU A 48 -7.17 -21.02 10.30
N ILE A 49 -6.41 -21.82 9.55
CA ILE A 49 -6.40 -21.73 8.08
C ILE A 49 -7.65 -22.44 7.55
N PRO A 50 -8.50 -21.78 6.76
CA PRO A 50 -9.65 -22.41 6.15
C PRO A 50 -9.27 -23.65 5.34
N GLU A 51 -10.03 -24.73 5.51
CA GLU A 51 -9.75 -26.01 4.87
C GLU A 51 -9.65 -25.91 3.34
N GLU A 52 -10.43 -25.03 2.73
CA GLU A 52 -10.39 -24.75 1.29
C GLU A 52 -9.02 -24.24 0.84
N ILE A 53 -8.36 -23.40 1.66
CA ILE A 53 -7.02 -22.87 1.37
C ILE A 53 -5.98 -23.96 1.56
N SER A 54 -6.09 -24.75 2.63
CA SER A 54 -5.22 -25.89 2.89
C SER A 54 -5.30 -26.92 1.76
N ARG A 55 -6.50 -27.26 1.30
CA ARG A 55 -6.70 -28.15 0.15
C ARG A 55 -6.13 -27.59 -1.16
N ALA A 56 -6.36 -26.30 -1.44
CA ALA A 56 -5.82 -25.65 -2.63
C ALA A 56 -4.28 -25.69 -2.63
N TYR A 57 -3.67 -25.41 -1.48
CA TYR A 57 -2.22 -25.49 -1.31
C TYR A 57 -1.68 -26.92 -1.49
N GLN A 58 -2.30 -27.91 -0.86
CA GLN A 58 -1.91 -29.32 -1.00
C GLN A 58 -2.07 -29.83 -2.43
N GLY A 59 -3.16 -29.48 -3.10
CA GLY A 59 -3.40 -29.86 -4.50
C GLY A 59 -2.32 -29.32 -5.43
N GLN A 60 -1.78 -28.15 -5.15
CA GLN A 60 -0.69 -27.56 -5.94
C GLN A 60 0.68 -28.15 -5.61
N ARG A 61 0.94 -28.47 -4.35
CA ARG A 61 2.17 -29.13 -3.93
C ARG A 61 2.32 -30.52 -4.54
N ASN A 62 1.20 -31.23 -4.71
CA ASN A 62 1.15 -32.58 -5.28
C ASN A 62 1.13 -32.57 -6.82
N ALA A 63 0.96 -31.42 -7.46
CA ALA A 63 1.04 -31.33 -8.92
C ALA A 63 2.48 -31.58 -9.40
N ILE A 64 2.63 -32.52 -10.31
CA ILE A 64 3.92 -32.87 -10.89
C ILE A 64 4.50 -31.60 -11.58
N GLY A 65 5.68 -31.16 -11.09
CA GLY A 65 6.36 -29.97 -11.62
C GLY A 65 6.36 -28.74 -10.71
N GLY A 66 5.75 -28.80 -9.50
CA GLY A 66 5.93 -27.78 -8.45
C GLY A 66 5.57 -26.33 -8.86
N ARG A 67 4.66 -26.15 -9.82
CA ARG A 67 4.19 -24.81 -10.21
C ARG A 67 3.37 -24.24 -9.04
N GLY A 68 3.82 -23.08 -8.53
CA GLY A 68 3.09 -22.34 -7.52
C GLY A 68 1.64 -21.99 -7.92
N PRO A 69 0.85 -21.45 -7.01
CA PRO A 69 -0.55 -21.11 -7.26
C PRO A 69 -0.68 -20.18 -8.48
N GLN A 70 -1.59 -20.51 -9.38
CA GLN A 70 -1.93 -19.63 -10.48
C GLN A 70 -2.66 -18.39 -9.95
N LEU A 71 -2.53 -17.26 -10.66
CA LEU A 71 -3.13 -15.99 -10.26
C LEU A 71 -4.62 -16.10 -9.93
N SER A 72 -5.39 -16.82 -10.73
CA SER A 72 -6.83 -17.03 -10.51
C SER A 72 -7.13 -17.76 -9.19
N GLY A 73 -6.27 -18.72 -8.84
CA GLY A 73 -6.35 -19.43 -7.56
C GLY A 73 -6.04 -18.53 -6.37
N ILE A 74 -5.00 -17.68 -6.48
CA ILE A 74 -4.64 -16.71 -5.45
C ILE A 74 -5.79 -15.72 -5.22
N VAL A 75 -6.35 -15.15 -6.29
CA VAL A 75 -7.48 -14.21 -6.20
C VAL A 75 -8.69 -14.88 -5.52
N LYS A 76 -9.00 -16.13 -5.87
CA LYS A 76 -10.09 -16.88 -5.23
C LYS A 76 -9.83 -17.12 -3.73
N MET A 77 -8.60 -17.47 -3.35
CA MET A 77 -8.22 -17.62 -1.94
C MET A 77 -8.33 -16.30 -1.17
N LEU A 78 -7.86 -15.20 -1.77
CA LEU A 78 -8.00 -13.85 -1.20
C LEU A 78 -9.48 -13.48 -0.99
N GLN A 79 -10.35 -13.75 -1.98
CA GLN A 79 -11.79 -13.55 -1.84
C GLN A 79 -12.38 -14.38 -0.68
N THR A 80 -11.98 -15.64 -0.54
CA THR A 80 -12.46 -16.52 0.54
C THR A 80 -12.06 -16.00 1.92
N ILE A 81 -10.80 -15.56 2.08
CA ILE A 81 -10.32 -15.01 3.35
C ILE A 81 -11.05 -13.71 3.68
N SER A 82 -11.03 -12.78 2.73
CA SER A 82 -11.58 -11.43 2.92
C SER A 82 -13.11 -11.41 3.09
N SER A 83 -13.81 -12.48 2.71
CA SER A 83 -15.25 -12.61 2.98
C SER A 83 -15.57 -13.03 4.43
N LYS A 84 -14.60 -13.61 5.13
CA LYS A 84 -14.79 -14.14 6.51
C LYS A 84 -14.48 -13.10 7.59
N LYS A 85 -13.51 -12.21 7.33
CA LYS A 85 -13.07 -11.17 8.28
C LYS A 85 -12.87 -9.83 7.57
N PRO A 86 -13.08 -8.70 8.25
CA PRO A 86 -12.66 -7.40 7.73
C PRO A 86 -11.18 -7.45 7.37
N THR A 87 -10.84 -6.98 6.19
CA THR A 87 -9.49 -7.10 5.64
C THR A 87 -9.01 -5.75 5.13
N PHE A 88 -7.81 -5.36 5.53
CA PHE A 88 -7.12 -4.18 5.03
C PHE A 88 -5.93 -4.63 4.17
N ILE A 89 -5.87 -4.14 2.94
CA ILE A 89 -4.75 -4.37 2.02
C ILE A 89 -4.12 -3.01 1.72
N CYS A 90 -2.85 -2.85 2.08
CA CYS A 90 -2.09 -1.62 1.83
C CYS A 90 -1.11 -1.85 0.69
N ILE A 91 -1.18 -1.04 -0.35
CA ILE A 91 -0.28 -1.09 -1.51
C ILE A 91 0.41 0.26 -1.60
N ASP A 92 1.72 0.26 -1.38
CA ASP A 92 2.52 1.48 -1.43
C ASP A 92 3.24 1.60 -2.78
N ALA A 93 3.41 2.84 -3.24
CA ALA A 93 4.10 3.19 -4.48
C ALA A 93 3.59 2.43 -5.73
N LEU A 94 2.26 2.35 -5.92
CA LEU A 94 1.65 1.64 -7.07
C LEU A 94 2.14 2.17 -8.42
N ASP A 95 2.58 3.41 -8.51
CA ASP A 95 3.18 4.01 -9.70
C ASP A 95 4.49 3.31 -10.13
N GLU A 96 5.20 2.69 -9.21
CA GLU A 96 6.40 1.90 -9.48
C GLU A 96 6.09 0.50 -10.04
N CYS A 97 4.84 0.07 -10.00
CA CYS A 97 4.40 -1.15 -10.68
C CYS A 97 4.49 -0.99 -12.20
N ALA A 98 5.05 -1.98 -12.88
CA ALA A 98 5.07 -1.99 -14.34
C ALA A 98 3.65 -1.85 -14.92
N ALA A 99 3.45 -0.96 -15.88
CA ALA A 99 2.12 -0.60 -16.42
C ALA A 99 1.30 -1.82 -16.86
N GLY A 100 1.94 -2.82 -17.49
CA GLY A 100 1.27 -4.05 -17.94
C GLY A 100 0.74 -4.93 -16.79
N TYR A 101 1.34 -4.84 -15.61
CA TYR A 101 0.88 -5.55 -14.41
C TYR A 101 -0.11 -4.72 -13.59
N ARG A 102 0.03 -3.39 -13.58
CA ARG A 102 -0.80 -2.49 -12.78
C ARG A 102 -2.29 -2.61 -13.09
N VAL A 103 -2.66 -2.60 -14.36
CA VAL A 103 -4.07 -2.79 -14.78
C VAL A 103 -4.62 -4.13 -14.31
N LYS A 104 -3.86 -5.21 -14.51
CA LYS A 104 -4.27 -6.57 -14.09
C LYS A 104 -4.35 -6.69 -12.55
N LEU A 105 -3.48 -5.98 -11.83
CA LEU A 105 -3.54 -5.89 -10.37
C LEU A 105 -4.83 -5.21 -9.93
N LEU A 106 -5.12 -4.04 -10.48
CA LEU A 106 -6.35 -3.28 -10.18
C LEU A 106 -7.61 -4.10 -10.49
N ASP A 107 -7.65 -4.82 -11.60
CA ASP A 107 -8.74 -5.75 -11.94
C ASP A 107 -8.89 -6.88 -10.90
N SER A 108 -7.76 -7.41 -10.44
CA SER A 108 -7.76 -8.47 -9.42
C SER A 108 -8.25 -7.95 -8.07
N LEU A 109 -7.82 -6.75 -7.68
CA LEU A 109 -8.29 -6.07 -6.47
C LEU A 109 -9.80 -5.74 -6.56
N ASN A 110 -10.27 -5.29 -7.70
CA ASN A 110 -11.70 -5.05 -7.92
C ASN A 110 -12.52 -6.34 -7.74
N LYS A 111 -12.06 -7.48 -8.27
CA LYS A 111 -12.71 -8.78 -8.07
C LYS A 111 -12.76 -9.19 -6.59
N ILE A 112 -11.73 -8.87 -5.81
CA ILE A 112 -11.73 -9.12 -4.36
C ILE A 112 -12.78 -8.25 -3.69
N LEU A 113 -12.83 -6.95 -3.99
CA LEU A 113 -13.81 -6.01 -3.43
C LEU A 113 -15.25 -6.36 -3.76
N GLU A 114 -15.50 -6.95 -4.94
CA GLU A 114 -16.85 -7.39 -5.36
C GLU A 114 -17.41 -8.49 -4.47
N LYS A 115 -16.56 -9.38 -4.02
CA LYS A 115 -16.95 -10.53 -3.17
C LYS A 115 -16.85 -10.25 -1.68
N SER A 116 -16.11 -9.22 -1.29
CA SER A 116 -15.76 -8.95 0.10
C SER A 116 -16.04 -7.49 0.48
N PRO A 117 -17.29 -7.12 0.77
CA PRO A 117 -17.66 -5.71 1.02
C PRO A 117 -17.02 -5.11 2.28
N ALA A 118 -16.54 -5.96 3.21
CA ALA A 118 -15.80 -5.52 4.40
C ALA A 118 -14.30 -5.27 4.13
N THR A 119 -13.81 -5.56 2.92
CA THR A 119 -12.42 -5.29 2.54
C THR A 119 -12.22 -3.80 2.24
N ARG A 120 -11.10 -3.28 2.69
CA ARG A 120 -10.61 -1.93 2.38
C ARG A 120 -9.22 -2.04 1.78
N ILE A 121 -9.00 -1.33 0.70
CA ILE A 121 -7.69 -1.29 0.03
C ILE A 121 -7.20 0.15 0.05
N PHE A 122 -6.01 0.34 0.59
CA PHE A 122 -5.30 1.62 0.60
C PHE A 122 -4.20 1.55 -0.44
N VAL A 123 -4.11 2.57 -1.27
CA VAL A 123 -3.08 2.65 -2.30
C VAL A 123 -2.43 4.02 -2.22
N THR A 124 -1.11 4.04 -2.26
CA THR A 124 -0.36 5.28 -2.49
C THR A 124 0.31 5.23 -3.86
N GLY A 125 0.58 6.40 -4.40
CA GLY A 125 1.29 6.55 -5.66
C GLY A 125 1.31 7.99 -6.14
N ARG A 126 2.06 8.27 -7.20
CA ARG A 126 2.12 9.61 -7.80
C ARG A 126 0.82 9.93 -8.54
N ALA A 127 0.50 11.22 -8.65
CA ALA A 127 -0.76 11.72 -9.20
C ALA A 127 -1.08 11.21 -10.63
N HIS A 128 -0.05 10.90 -11.43
CA HIS A 128 -0.24 10.46 -12.82
C HIS A 128 -0.99 9.12 -12.98
N ILE A 129 -1.02 8.25 -11.94
CA ILE A 129 -1.75 6.98 -12.00
C ILE A 129 -3.24 7.11 -11.63
N ARG A 130 -3.67 8.25 -11.11
CA ARG A 130 -5.05 8.48 -10.66
C ARG A 130 -6.12 8.21 -11.73
N PRO A 131 -5.95 8.63 -13.01
CA PRO A 131 -6.93 8.33 -14.05
C PRO A 131 -7.07 6.83 -14.33
N GLU A 132 -5.99 6.06 -14.21
CA GLU A 132 -6.00 4.60 -14.39
C GLU A 132 -6.77 3.91 -13.28
N ILE A 133 -6.51 4.29 -12.04
CA ILE A 133 -7.23 3.77 -10.86
C ILE A 133 -8.73 4.11 -10.96
N GLY A 134 -9.06 5.34 -11.31
CA GLY A 134 -10.46 5.78 -11.48
C GLY A 134 -11.22 4.98 -12.53
N ARG A 135 -10.56 4.56 -13.63
CA ARG A 135 -11.17 3.72 -14.67
C ARG A 135 -11.41 2.28 -14.19
N CYS A 136 -10.41 1.67 -13.55
CA CYS A 136 -10.49 0.28 -13.11
C CYS A 136 -11.45 0.09 -11.94
N LEU A 137 -11.63 1.11 -11.09
CA LEU A 137 -12.35 1.03 -9.81
C LEU A 137 -13.48 2.05 -9.72
N ALA A 138 -14.08 2.40 -10.85
CA ALA A 138 -15.10 3.44 -10.98
C ALA A 138 -16.15 3.42 -9.85
N GLY A 139 -16.35 4.55 -9.19
CA GLY A 139 -17.33 4.73 -8.12
C GLY A 139 -16.98 4.12 -6.75
N ARG A 140 -15.79 3.54 -6.60
CA ARG A 140 -15.35 2.87 -5.35
C ARG A 140 -14.09 3.48 -4.75
N VAL A 141 -13.63 4.61 -5.26
CA VAL A 141 -12.36 5.23 -4.86
C VAL A 141 -12.60 6.57 -4.21
N THR A 142 -12.03 6.76 -3.04
CA THR A 142 -11.88 8.07 -2.40
C THR A 142 -10.39 8.40 -2.37
N GLY A 143 -10.00 9.53 -2.92
CA GLY A 143 -8.60 9.95 -3.00
C GLY A 143 -8.34 11.18 -2.15
N VAL A 144 -7.18 11.19 -1.51
CA VAL A 144 -6.63 12.35 -0.79
C VAL A 144 -5.27 12.66 -1.40
N SER A 145 -5.10 13.88 -1.85
CA SER A 145 -3.81 14.37 -2.32
C SER A 145 -3.01 14.87 -1.12
N VAL A 146 -1.81 14.36 -0.97
CA VAL A 146 -0.89 14.72 0.11
C VAL A 146 0.33 15.41 -0.51
N SER A 147 0.46 16.70 -0.24
CA SER A 147 1.64 17.48 -0.63
C SER A 147 2.45 17.81 0.62
N PRO A 148 3.78 17.63 0.58
CA PRO A 148 4.62 17.99 1.70
C PRO A 148 4.56 19.51 1.92
N LYS A 149 4.43 19.93 3.17
CA LYS A 149 4.55 21.35 3.50
C LYS A 149 6.03 21.74 3.49
N ARG A 150 6.33 22.93 2.99
CA ARG A 150 7.71 23.44 2.97
C ARG A 150 8.40 23.36 4.34
N GLY A 151 7.67 23.63 5.42
CA GLY A 151 8.19 23.51 6.79
C GLY A 151 8.60 22.09 7.17
N ASP A 152 7.81 21.10 6.76
CA ASP A 152 8.10 19.68 7.04
C ASP A 152 9.36 19.24 6.30
N ILE A 153 9.53 19.67 5.05
CA ILE A 153 10.73 19.40 4.24
C ILE A 153 11.97 20.02 4.90
N ILE A 154 11.89 21.29 5.32
CA ILE A 154 13.00 21.98 5.98
C ILE A 154 13.36 21.27 7.28
N THR A 155 12.38 20.91 8.11
CA THR A 155 12.60 20.20 9.37
C THR A 155 13.28 18.86 9.13
N TYR A 156 12.83 18.09 8.13
CA TYR A 156 13.42 16.81 7.76
C TYR A 156 14.88 16.98 7.29
N LEU A 157 15.14 17.93 6.40
CA LEU A 157 16.48 18.22 5.92
C LEU A 157 17.41 18.64 7.05
N TYR A 158 16.95 19.55 7.92
CA TYR A 158 17.73 20.00 9.06
C TYR A 158 18.10 18.83 9.98
N THR A 159 17.14 17.96 10.30
CA THR A 159 17.41 16.76 11.11
C THR A 159 18.45 15.87 10.45
N ARG A 160 18.30 15.59 9.14
CA ARG A 160 19.23 14.72 8.42
C ARG A 160 20.64 15.28 8.31
N LEU A 161 20.77 16.59 8.08
CA LEU A 161 22.07 17.26 8.00
C LEU A 161 22.80 17.24 9.34
N HIS A 162 22.05 17.31 10.47
CA HIS A 162 22.64 17.23 11.82
C HIS A 162 22.93 15.80 12.29
N GLU A 163 22.26 14.81 11.72
CA GLU A 163 22.56 13.39 11.97
C GLU A 163 23.79 12.90 11.17
N ASP A 164 24.26 13.66 10.18
CA ASP A 164 25.43 13.29 9.39
C ASP A 164 26.70 13.35 10.26
N THR A 165 27.37 12.21 10.38
CA THR A 165 28.59 12.03 11.17
C THR A 165 29.86 12.37 10.39
N THR A 166 29.75 12.89 9.16
CA THR A 166 30.86 13.32 8.29
C THR A 166 30.94 14.84 8.14
N PRO A 167 31.23 15.59 9.22
CA PRO A 167 31.14 17.07 9.23
C PRO A 167 32.09 17.76 8.24
N ASP A 168 33.17 17.11 7.84
CA ASP A 168 34.16 17.68 6.92
C ASP A 168 33.73 17.66 5.43
N ALA A 169 32.64 16.96 5.11
CA ALA A 169 32.13 16.87 3.74
C ALA A 169 31.16 18.00 3.37
N MET A 170 30.68 18.76 4.35
CA MET A 170 29.65 19.78 4.15
C MET A 170 30.10 21.13 4.68
N ASP A 171 30.21 22.11 3.78
CA ASP A 171 30.40 23.49 4.19
C ASP A 171 29.07 24.21 4.42
N SER A 172 29.10 25.34 5.15
CA SER A 172 27.91 26.12 5.48
C SER A 172 27.18 26.69 4.25
N SER A 173 27.88 26.86 3.14
CA SER A 173 27.31 27.33 1.87
C SER A 173 26.46 26.23 1.23
N LEU A 174 26.97 25.00 1.20
CA LEU A 174 26.26 23.85 0.69
C LEU A 174 25.02 23.53 1.53
N GLU A 175 25.12 23.58 2.86
CA GLU A 175 23.98 23.41 3.76
C GLU A 175 22.88 24.45 3.47
N THR A 176 23.24 25.72 3.33
CA THR A 176 22.32 26.79 2.99
C THR A 176 21.63 26.55 1.63
N ASP A 177 22.38 26.12 0.64
CA ASP A 177 21.87 25.80 -0.70
C ASP A 177 20.90 24.60 -0.67
N ILE A 178 21.19 23.56 0.09
CA ILE A 178 20.31 22.39 0.28
C ILE A 178 18.97 22.83 0.91
N LEU A 179 19.02 23.57 2.03
CA LEU A 179 17.84 24.05 2.74
C LEU A 179 16.99 25.03 1.93
N LYS A 180 17.57 25.68 0.93
CA LYS A 180 16.85 26.59 0.03
C LYS A 180 16.29 25.86 -1.19
N LYS A 181 17.13 25.15 -1.95
CA LYS A 181 16.79 24.59 -3.27
C LYS A 181 15.89 23.37 -3.18
N ILE A 182 16.16 22.43 -2.27
CA ILE A 182 15.36 21.21 -2.18
C ILE A 182 13.89 21.51 -1.84
N PRO A 183 13.54 22.37 -0.86
CA PRO A 183 12.14 22.73 -0.62
C PRO A 183 11.45 23.44 -1.80
N GLU A 184 12.20 24.17 -2.63
CA GLU A 184 11.67 24.82 -3.83
C GLU A 184 11.35 23.79 -4.91
N ASP A 185 12.29 22.86 -5.19
CA ASP A 185 12.14 21.83 -6.22
C ASP A 185 11.12 20.72 -5.84
N THR A 186 10.96 20.44 -4.55
CA THR A 186 10.04 19.39 -4.06
C THR A 186 8.63 19.89 -3.75
N SER A 187 8.38 21.19 -3.82
CA SER A 187 7.04 21.77 -3.55
C SER A 187 5.94 21.24 -4.49
N GLU A 188 6.30 20.72 -5.66
CA GLU A 188 5.39 20.14 -6.64
C GLU A 188 5.20 18.62 -6.48
N MET A 189 5.94 17.96 -5.59
CA MET A 189 5.79 16.52 -5.34
C MET A 189 4.49 16.26 -4.59
N CYS A 190 3.54 15.69 -5.28
CA CYS A 190 2.25 15.28 -4.72
C CYS A 190 2.16 13.76 -4.70
N VAL A 191 1.84 13.19 -3.55
CA VAL A 191 1.51 11.78 -3.38
C VAL A 191 0.00 11.65 -3.23
N GLU A 192 -0.60 10.80 -4.04
CA GLU A 192 -2.02 10.45 -3.93
C GLU A 192 -2.17 9.25 -2.99
N ALA A 193 -2.95 9.42 -1.93
CA ALA A 193 -3.40 8.33 -1.09
C ALA A 193 -4.87 8.03 -1.42
N MET A 194 -5.17 6.81 -1.78
CA MET A 194 -6.50 6.40 -2.22
C MET A 194 -7.01 5.22 -1.40
N THR A 195 -8.27 5.31 -1.01
CA THR A 195 -8.97 4.23 -0.31
C THR A 195 -10.05 3.66 -1.22
N MET A 196 -10.11 2.35 -1.31
CA MET A 196 -11.05 1.60 -2.12
C MET A 196 -11.94 0.73 -1.24
N GLY A 197 -13.23 0.75 -1.48
CA GLY A 197 -14.22 -0.03 -0.75
C GLY A 197 -15.56 0.70 -0.62
N LYS A 198 -16.62 0.01 -0.22
CA LYS A 198 -17.89 0.67 0.11
C LYS A 198 -17.70 1.51 1.38
N LEU A 199 -17.98 2.81 1.29
CA LEU A 199 -18.12 3.69 2.43
C LEU A 199 -19.41 3.28 3.19
N LEU A 200 -19.31 2.31 4.09
CA LEU A 200 -20.38 2.04 5.04
C LEU A 200 -20.11 2.88 6.30
N GLY A 201 -20.82 4.02 6.40
CA GLY A 201 -21.04 4.72 7.66
C GLY A 201 -19.87 5.47 8.29
N MET A 202 -18.80 5.82 7.55
CA MET A 202 -17.89 6.85 8.06
C MET A 202 -18.48 8.23 7.80
N PRO A 203 -18.48 9.13 8.80
CA PRO A 203 -18.85 10.52 8.57
C PRO A 203 -17.93 11.12 7.51
N THR A 204 -18.52 11.79 6.54
CA THR A 204 -17.84 12.46 5.42
C THR A 204 -17.10 13.73 5.86
N ASP A 205 -16.72 13.81 7.10
CA ASP A 205 -15.94 14.92 7.61
C ASP A 205 -14.49 14.77 7.17
N LYS A 206 -14.13 15.57 6.17
CA LYS A 206 -12.78 15.67 5.59
C LYS A 206 -11.71 16.09 6.61
N SER A 207 -12.08 16.38 7.85
CA SER A 207 -11.20 16.88 8.90
C SER A 207 -10.51 15.78 9.71
N THR A 208 -10.91 14.50 9.60
CA THR A 208 -10.39 13.43 10.47
C THR A 208 -9.31 12.55 9.83
N LEU A 209 -8.89 12.81 8.59
CA LEU A 209 -7.68 12.24 8.02
C LEU A 209 -6.48 13.18 8.21
N TYR A 210 -6.42 13.83 9.36
CA TYR A 210 -5.20 14.52 9.78
C TYR A 210 -4.13 13.46 10.08
N LEU A 211 -3.11 13.47 9.24
CA LEU A 211 -1.77 13.02 9.57
C LEU A 211 -1.20 13.94 10.67
N ASP A 212 -1.81 13.92 11.85
CA ASP A 212 -1.15 14.36 13.04
C ASP A 212 -0.16 13.28 13.42
N SER A 213 1.07 13.51 13.05
CA SER A 213 2.20 13.17 13.90
C SER A 213 3.47 12.89 13.09
N CYS A 214 4.17 13.92 12.77
CA CYS A 214 5.62 13.93 12.99
C CYS A 214 5.90 15.01 14.04
N SER A 215 5.46 14.76 15.28
CA SER A 215 5.94 15.51 16.44
C SER A 215 5.91 14.56 17.63
N SER A 216 7.11 14.24 18.07
CA SER A 216 7.53 13.47 19.25
C SER A 216 7.96 12.03 18.99
N ARG A 217 9.20 11.84 18.63
CA ARG A 217 10.32 11.21 19.37
C ARG A 217 11.55 11.14 18.49
#